data_f3a27127725604051cfe0572d1e7c920
#
_entry.id   f3a27127725604051cfe0572d1e7c920
#
_cell.length_a   1.000
_cell.length_b   1.000
_cell.length_c   1.000
_cell.angle_alpha   90.00
_cell.angle_beta   90.00
_cell.angle_gamma   90.00
#
_symmetry.space_group_name_H-M   'P 1'
#
loop_
_entity.id
_entity.type
_entity.pdbx_description
1 polymer ?
#
loop_
_entity_poly.entity_id
_entity_poly.type
_entity_poly.pdbx_seq_one_letter_code
_entity_poly.pdbx_strand_id
1 'polypeptide(L)'
;MLSNMAPLSQALAQNLADTSLYAVVLAGGYGERFWPLSRRAKPKHHLALFSERTLLAATLDRLEGFIPLERTLVLTGADQAEAMRKLLPELPFENLIIEPMRRDTAAAMALAAGILARRDPNATAVVLPADHHIPHASDLQQTLATAISAARQHASIVTIAITPDWPCPGFGYLELGAPLDGTAFPVLKFHEKPSVPAATEYLQRGNFRWNAGMFVWSVPVLVDALQKTAPELLKFLEDIRLTDDLHAFLQTRFASVPKISFDYAVMEKLPNALAVEAKFEWDDLGGWPAAGKYFPQDAHQNAGNTFIQSLDASGNIVFSHDPSQHVSLLGVENLIIVNTGDALLVCAREQGERLKEIVASLPEHLQ
;
A
#
# COMPACT_ATOMS: atom_id res chain seq x y z
N MET A 1 19.88 -27.93 -5.20
CA MET A 1 19.15 -26.74 -4.72
C MET A 1 20.03 -25.48 -4.57
N LEU A 2 21.29 -25.46 -4.98
CA LEU A 2 22.20 -24.30 -4.83
C LEU A 2 22.38 -23.44 -6.09
N SER A 3 21.78 -23.82 -7.23
CA SER A 3 22.00 -23.11 -8.52
C SER A 3 21.08 -21.87 -8.73
N ASN A 4 20.04 -21.69 -7.94
CA ASN A 4 19.10 -20.56 -8.09
C ASN A 4 19.37 -19.36 -7.17
N MET A 5 20.31 -19.45 -6.22
CA MET A 5 20.64 -18.35 -5.32
C MET A 5 21.63 -17.34 -5.92
N ALA A 6 22.43 -17.72 -6.89
CA ALA A 6 23.43 -16.85 -7.51
C ALA A 6 22.84 -15.65 -8.28
N PRO A 7 21.75 -15.77 -9.07
CA PRO A 7 21.17 -14.65 -9.80
C PRO A 7 20.52 -13.61 -8.89
N LEU A 8 19.87 -14.04 -7.79
CA LEU A 8 19.21 -13.15 -6.85
C LEU A 8 20.23 -12.31 -6.06
N SER A 9 21.30 -12.93 -5.57
CA SER A 9 22.37 -12.24 -4.85
C SER A 9 23.08 -11.18 -5.72
N GLN A 10 23.25 -11.47 -7.00
CA GLN A 10 23.86 -10.52 -7.96
C GLN A 10 22.93 -9.35 -8.28
N ALA A 11 21.63 -9.59 -8.48
CA ALA A 11 20.64 -8.55 -8.70
C ALA A 11 20.46 -7.64 -7.46
N LEU A 12 20.45 -8.22 -6.26
CA LEU A 12 20.40 -7.47 -5.00
C LEU A 12 21.63 -6.60 -4.82
N ALA A 13 22.84 -7.14 -5.05
CA ALA A 13 24.09 -6.37 -4.98
C ALA A 13 24.11 -5.24 -6.00
N GLN A 14 23.60 -5.46 -7.21
CA GLN A 14 23.52 -4.44 -8.25
C GLN A 14 22.53 -3.31 -7.87
N ASN A 15 21.39 -3.62 -7.28
CA ASN A 15 20.41 -2.64 -6.81
C ASN A 15 20.94 -1.80 -5.63
N LEU A 16 21.67 -2.42 -4.69
CA LEU A 16 22.34 -1.69 -3.61
C LEU A 16 23.40 -0.69 -4.14
N ALA A 17 24.14 -1.09 -5.17
CA ALA A 17 25.14 -0.23 -5.83
C ALA A 17 24.52 0.85 -6.72
N ASP A 18 23.25 0.69 -7.11
CA ASP A 18 22.55 1.63 -7.98
C ASP A 18 22.10 2.87 -7.20
N THR A 19 22.87 3.94 -7.30
CA THR A 19 22.59 5.20 -6.59
C THR A 19 21.37 5.95 -7.13
N SER A 20 20.83 5.57 -8.31
CA SER A 20 19.64 6.17 -8.92
C SER A 20 18.33 5.46 -8.54
N LEU A 21 18.39 4.38 -7.76
CA LEU A 21 17.21 3.63 -7.30
C LEU A 21 16.75 4.11 -5.94
N TYR A 22 15.48 4.49 -5.84
CA TYR A 22 14.82 5.00 -4.64
C TYR A 22 13.55 4.22 -4.32
N ALA A 23 13.20 4.17 -3.04
CA ALA A 23 11.87 3.74 -2.58
C ALA A 23 11.03 4.97 -2.17
N VAL A 24 9.73 4.87 -2.40
CA VAL A 24 8.72 5.85 -1.98
C VAL A 24 7.62 5.10 -1.25
N VAL A 25 7.50 5.30 0.06
CA VAL A 25 6.50 4.64 0.90
C VAL A 25 5.37 5.61 1.20
N LEU A 26 4.16 5.27 0.76
CA LEU A 26 2.97 6.10 0.93
C LEU A 26 2.25 5.73 2.23
N ALA A 27 2.29 6.62 3.24
CA ALA A 27 1.76 6.42 4.59
C ALA A 27 0.71 7.50 4.94
N GLY A 28 -0.32 7.64 4.12
CA GLY A 28 -1.32 8.73 4.22
C GLY A 28 -2.71 8.31 4.71
N GLY A 29 -3.07 7.02 4.74
CA GLY A 29 -4.41 6.54 5.10
C GLY A 29 -4.64 6.41 6.60
N TYR A 30 -5.88 6.63 7.10
CA TYR A 30 -6.22 6.35 8.52
C TYR A 30 -6.53 4.88 8.80
N GLY A 31 -7.10 4.17 7.83
CA GLY A 31 -7.52 2.77 8.01
C GLY A 31 -8.71 2.63 8.95
N GLU A 32 -9.74 3.45 8.80
CA GLU A 32 -10.93 3.53 9.66
C GLU A 32 -11.66 2.19 9.83
N ARG A 33 -11.48 1.24 8.89
CA ARG A 33 -12.05 -0.11 8.96
C ARG A 33 -11.37 -1.01 10.01
N PHE A 34 -10.28 -0.53 10.64
CA PHE A 34 -9.64 -1.18 11.78
C PHE A 34 -10.03 -0.54 13.12
N TRP A 35 -11.02 0.35 13.11
CA TRP A 35 -11.58 0.85 14.36
C TRP A 35 -12.08 -0.35 15.22
N PRO A 36 -11.91 -0.33 16.55
CA PRO A 36 -11.38 0.69 17.43
C PRO A 36 -9.85 0.68 17.59
N LEU A 37 -9.08 -0.18 16.90
CA LEU A 37 -7.62 -0.23 17.02
C LEU A 37 -6.95 0.91 16.24
N SER A 38 -7.48 1.25 15.05
CA SER A 38 -7.03 2.44 14.31
C SER A 38 -7.72 3.70 14.83
N ARG A 39 -6.98 4.80 14.85
CA ARG A 39 -7.41 6.15 15.21
C ARG A 39 -6.71 7.16 14.28
N ARG A 40 -7.18 8.40 14.23
CA ARG A 40 -6.45 9.48 13.55
C ARG A 40 -5.02 9.63 14.06
N ALA A 41 -4.82 9.53 15.39
CA ALA A 41 -3.50 9.56 16.02
C ALA A 41 -2.69 8.25 15.85
N LYS A 42 -3.35 7.13 15.56
CA LYS A 42 -2.74 5.81 15.37
C LYS A 42 -3.35 5.13 14.14
N PRO A 43 -2.99 5.57 12.92
CA PRO A 43 -3.55 5.04 11.69
C PRO A 43 -3.14 3.59 11.43
N LYS A 44 -3.76 2.93 10.44
CA LYS A 44 -3.56 1.52 10.09
C LYS A 44 -2.08 1.14 9.97
N HIS A 45 -1.27 1.92 9.29
CA HIS A 45 0.15 1.62 9.10
C HIS A 45 0.99 1.68 10.39
N HIS A 46 0.45 2.25 11.49
CA HIS A 46 1.05 2.19 12.84
C HIS A 46 0.60 0.96 13.64
N LEU A 47 -0.28 0.12 13.10
CA LEU A 47 -0.76 -1.06 13.81
C LEU A 47 0.24 -2.21 13.72
N ALA A 48 0.45 -2.90 14.83
CA ALA A 48 1.15 -4.16 14.95
C ALA A 48 0.10 -5.28 15.06
N LEU A 49 -0.33 -5.83 13.92
CA LEU A 49 -1.45 -6.79 13.86
C LEU A 49 -1.00 -8.24 14.01
N PHE A 50 0.16 -8.59 13.45
CA PHE A 50 0.60 -9.98 13.31
C PHE A 50 1.93 -10.26 14.00
N SER A 51 2.62 -9.22 14.44
CA SER A 51 3.92 -9.27 15.14
C SER A 51 4.07 -8.00 15.99
N GLU A 52 5.19 -7.84 16.67
CA GLU A 52 5.52 -6.60 17.38
C GLU A 52 5.88 -5.44 16.42
N ARG A 53 6.10 -5.74 15.13
CA ARG A 53 6.40 -4.73 14.10
C ARG A 53 5.12 -4.10 13.57
N THR A 54 5.09 -2.78 13.42
CA THR A 54 4.01 -2.09 12.72
C THR A 54 4.02 -2.41 11.23
N LEU A 55 2.88 -2.25 10.54
CA LEU A 55 2.80 -2.50 9.10
C LEU A 55 3.81 -1.64 8.31
N LEU A 56 3.99 -0.39 8.71
CA LEU A 56 4.98 0.50 8.11
C LEU A 56 6.42 0.01 8.35
N ALA A 57 6.76 -0.34 9.59
CA ALA A 57 8.08 -0.87 9.90
C ALA A 57 8.35 -2.17 9.12
N ALA A 58 7.36 -3.07 9.05
CA ALA A 58 7.46 -4.28 8.23
C ALA A 58 7.61 -3.96 6.73
N THR A 59 7.03 -2.85 6.23
CA THR A 59 7.25 -2.41 4.84
C THR A 59 8.68 -1.96 4.60
N LEU A 60 9.29 -1.25 5.55
CA LEU A 60 10.69 -0.85 5.46
C LEU A 60 11.64 -2.05 5.62
N ASP A 61 11.35 -2.97 6.55
CA ASP A 61 12.13 -4.20 6.74
C ASP A 61 12.20 -5.04 5.45
N ARG A 62 11.12 -5.06 4.65
CA ARG A 62 11.10 -5.74 3.35
C ARG A 62 12.03 -5.12 2.30
N LEU A 63 12.47 -3.88 2.49
CA LEU A 63 13.44 -3.19 1.63
C LEU A 63 14.88 -3.35 2.11
N GLU A 64 15.10 -3.89 3.31
CA GLU A 64 16.44 -4.11 3.83
C GLU A 64 17.27 -4.99 2.89
N GLY A 65 18.52 -4.58 2.63
CA GLY A 65 19.38 -5.25 1.66
C GLY A 65 19.00 -5.04 0.19
N PHE A 66 17.94 -4.28 -0.11
CA PHE A 66 17.47 -4.00 -1.47
C PHE A 66 17.53 -2.50 -1.82
N ILE A 67 16.94 -1.63 -1.01
CA ILE A 67 17.02 -0.17 -1.12
C ILE A 67 17.27 0.40 0.28
N PRO A 68 18.38 1.12 0.53
CA PRO A 68 18.72 1.62 1.86
C PRO A 68 17.81 2.79 2.29
N LEU A 69 17.74 3.05 3.60
CA LEU A 69 16.90 4.12 4.18
C LEU A 69 17.30 5.51 3.68
N GLU A 70 18.56 5.74 3.34
CA GLU A 70 19.06 6.99 2.76
C GLU A 70 18.43 7.29 1.39
N ARG A 71 17.95 6.27 0.70
CA ARG A 71 17.25 6.36 -0.58
C ARG A 71 15.78 5.98 -0.49
N THR A 72 15.21 5.98 0.71
CA THR A 72 13.80 5.71 0.96
C THR A 72 13.10 6.98 1.43
N LEU A 73 12.10 7.45 0.68
CA LEU A 73 11.20 8.53 1.08
C LEU A 73 9.96 7.92 1.74
N VAL A 74 9.52 8.48 2.86
CA VAL A 74 8.24 8.14 3.49
C VAL A 74 7.35 9.37 3.46
N LEU A 75 6.20 9.28 2.79
CA LEU A 75 5.24 10.37 2.69
C LEU A 75 4.11 10.18 3.69
N THR A 76 3.83 11.22 4.48
CA THR A 76 2.78 11.19 5.51
C THR A 76 2.09 12.54 5.68
N GLY A 77 0.91 12.54 6.28
CA GLY A 77 0.20 13.78 6.61
C GLY A 77 0.81 14.55 7.78
N ALA A 78 0.60 15.87 7.81
CA ALA A 78 1.11 16.74 8.87
C ALA A 78 0.61 16.33 10.27
N ASP A 79 -0.59 15.79 10.37
CA ASP A 79 -1.21 15.28 11.59
C ASP A 79 -0.50 14.04 12.17
N GLN A 80 0.31 13.35 11.39
CA GLN A 80 1.02 12.13 11.78
C GLN A 80 2.55 12.32 11.89
N ALA A 81 3.07 13.46 11.47
CA ALA A 81 4.50 13.71 11.32
C ALA A 81 5.31 13.44 12.60
N GLU A 82 4.82 13.86 13.77
CA GLU A 82 5.50 13.64 15.05
C GLU A 82 5.52 12.16 15.45
N ALA A 83 4.40 11.45 15.28
CA ALA A 83 4.31 10.01 15.54
C ALA A 83 5.23 9.22 14.61
N MET A 84 5.30 9.61 13.32
CA MET A 84 6.18 8.99 12.34
C MET A 84 7.66 9.15 12.68
N ARG A 85 8.08 10.33 13.17
CA ARG A 85 9.47 10.54 13.60
C ARG A 85 9.87 9.65 14.77
N LYS A 86 8.93 9.42 15.71
CA LYS A 86 9.13 8.50 16.83
C LYS A 86 9.17 7.04 16.41
N LEU A 87 8.36 6.69 15.42
CA LEU A 87 8.27 5.33 14.90
C LEU A 87 9.48 4.94 14.02
N LEU A 88 10.06 5.91 13.32
CA LEU A 88 11.16 5.73 12.36
C LEU A 88 12.38 6.57 12.72
N PRO A 89 13.02 6.32 13.88
CA PRO A 89 14.16 7.13 14.36
C PRO A 89 15.39 7.00 13.44
N GLU A 90 15.51 5.91 12.69
CA GLU A 90 16.64 5.64 11.79
C GLU A 90 16.45 6.24 10.38
N LEU A 91 15.22 6.67 10.03
CA LEU A 91 14.98 7.31 8.75
C LEU A 91 15.62 8.70 8.72
N PRO A 92 16.45 9.05 7.71
CA PRO A 92 16.99 10.40 7.57
C PRO A 92 15.88 11.46 7.62
N PHE A 93 16.13 12.56 8.34
CA PHE A 93 15.13 13.59 8.59
C PHE A 93 14.50 14.15 7.31
N GLU A 94 15.32 14.37 6.29
CA GLU A 94 14.95 14.87 4.97
C GLU A 94 14.21 13.84 4.11
N ASN A 95 14.10 12.59 4.55
CA ASN A 95 13.39 11.51 3.87
C ASN A 95 11.96 11.32 4.39
N LEU A 96 11.61 11.91 5.54
CA LEU A 96 10.22 12.00 5.98
C LEU A 96 9.57 13.23 5.35
N ILE A 97 8.77 13.02 4.33
CA ILE A 97 8.09 14.05 3.55
C ILE A 97 6.70 14.27 4.14
N ILE A 98 6.40 15.51 4.51
CA ILE A 98 5.16 15.87 5.18
C ILE A 98 4.24 16.60 4.21
N GLU A 99 3.11 15.97 3.90
CA GLU A 99 2.02 16.58 3.14
C GLU A 99 1.19 17.49 4.06
N PRO A 100 1.02 18.79 3.74
CA PRO A 100 0.25 19.70 4.60
C PRO A 100 -1.21 19.29 4.79
N MET A 101 -1.77 18.59 3.81
CA MET A 101 -3.12 18.04 3.81
C MET A 101 -3.22 16.84 2.87
N ARG A 102 -4.30 16.09 2.93
CA ARG A 102 -4.51 14.92 2.07
C ARG A 102 -5.03 15.31 0.68
N ARG A 103 -4.32 14.91 -0.35
CA ARG A 103 -4.66 15.16 -1.77
C ARG A 103 -4.66 13.89 -2.62
N ASP A 104 -4.76 12.70 -1.95
CA ASP A 104 -4.75 11.41 -2.60
C ASP A 104 -3.40 11.08 -3.28
N THR A 105 -3.30 9.88 -3.88
CA THR A 105 -2.02 9.28 -4.29
C THR A 105 -1.33 10.00 -5.46
N ALA A 106 -2.08 10.65 -6.36
CA ALA A 106 -1.45 11.37 -7.49
C ALA A 106 -0.64 12.58 -7.04
N ALA A 107 -1.13 13.34 -6.05
CA ALA A 107 -0.40 14.46 -5.47
C ALA A 107 0.86 13.98 -4.72
N ALA A 108 0.75 12.89 -3.96
CA ALA A 108 1.88 12.28 -3.25
C ALA A 108 2.97 11.80 -4.23
N MET A 109 2.58 11.16 -5.35
CA MET A 109 3.52 10.72 -6.37
C MET A 109 4.20 11.88 -7.10
N ALA A 110 3.46 12.94 -7.44
CA ALA A 110 4.04 14.14 -8.05
C ALA A 110 5.01 14.85 -7.09
N LEU A 111 4.67 14.90 -5.79
CA LEU A 111 5.55 15.43 -4.74
C LEU A 111 6.85 14.62 -4.63
N ALA A 112 6.74 13.30 -4.51
CA ALA A 112 7.91 12.41 -4.45
C ALA A 112 8.80 12.57 -5.70
N ALA A 113 8.20 12.58 -6.89
CA ALA A 113 8.94 12.74 -8.15
C ALA A 113 9.63 14.10 -8.26
N GLY A 114 8.99 15.19 -7.82
CA GLY A 114 9.63 16.52 -7.78
C GLY A 114 10.83 16.56 -6.84
N ILE A 115 10.74 15.91 -5.68
CA ILE A 115 11.86 15.78 -4.73
C ILE A 115 12.98 14.93 -5.33
N LEU A 116 12.64 13.77 -5.92
CA LEU A 116 13.61 12.90 -6.56
C LEU A 116 14.30 13.58 -7.73
N ALA A 117 13.58 14.34 -8.57
CA ALA A 117 14.14 15.09 -9.69
C ALA A 117 15.19 16.13 -9.26
N ARG A 118 15.10 16.64 -8.02
CA ARG A 118 16.13 17.52 -7.44
C ARG A 118 17.37 16.76 -6.99
N ARG A 119 17.19 15.52 -6.50
CA ARG A 119 18.30 14.66 -6.02
C ARG A 119 19.02 14.00 -7.18
N ASP A 120 18.25 13.42 -8.09
CA ASP A 120 18.73 12.77 -9.31
C ASP A 120 17.64 12.84 -10.40
N PRO A 121 17.85 13.62 -11.48
CA PRO A 121 16.89 13.74 -12.58
C PRO A 121 16.55 12.42 -13.28
N ASN A 122 17.41 11.41 -13.16
CA ASN A 122 17.21 10.07 -13.73
C ASN A 122 16.76 9.03 -12.70
N ALA A 123 16.41 9.45 -11.48
CA ALA A 123 15.97 8.54 -10.42
C ALA A 123 14.89 7.59 -10.90
N THR A 124 15.02 6.32 -10.52
CA THR A 124 13.98 5.29 -10.62
C THR A 124 13.35 5.10 -9.25
N ALA A 125 12.05 5.22 -9.15
CA ALA A 125 11.30 5.03 -7.91
C ALA A 125 10.54 3.71 -7.89
N VAL A 126 10.60 3.02 -6.76
CA VAL A 126 9.70 1.92 -6.37
C VAL A 126 8.73 2.48 -5.35
N VAL A 127 7.46 2.56 -5.70
CA VAL A 127 6.41 3.10 -4.84
C VAL A 127 5.64 1.99 -4.18
N LEU A 128 5.51 2.05 -2.86
CA LEU A 128 4.89 1.02 -2.02
C LEU A 128 3.88 1.66 -1.06
N PRO A 129 2.69 1.09 -0.88
CA PRO A 129 1.84 1.39 0.26
C PRO A 129 2.49 0.94 1.58
N ALA A 130 2.28 1.71 2.64
CA ALA A 130 2.87 1.47 3.96
C ALA A 130 2.17 0.39 4.78
N ASP A 131 1.05 -0.15 4.31
CA ASP A 131 0.07 -0.86 5.13
C ASP A 131 -0.42 -2.20 4.56
N HIS A 132 0.28 -2.71 3.53
CA HIS A 132 0.00 -4.03 2.97
C HIS A 132 0.70 -5.15 3.75
N HIS A 133 0.05 -6.31 3.80
CA HIS A 133 0.63 -7.53 4.34
C HIS A 133 1.29 -8.34 3.23
N ILE A 134 2.60 -8.56 3.36
CA ILE A 134 3.42 -9.37 2.47
C ILE A 134 4.39 -10.15 3.36
N PRO A 135 4.19 -11.46 3.54
CA PRO A 135 4.95 -12.23 4.54
C PRO A 135 6.41 -12.46 4.16
N HIS A 136 6.75 -12.53 2.86
CA HIS A 136 8.06 -12.92 2.39
C HIS A 136 8.77 -11.79 1.64
N ALA A 137 9.76 -11.16 2.28
CA ALA A 137 10.54 -10.04 1.72
C ALA A 137 11.29 -10.42 0.44
N SER A 138 11.90 -11.62 0.38
CA SER A 138 12.66 -12.09 -0.79
C SER A 138 11.83 -12.14 -2.07
N ASP A 139 10.59 -12.58 -1.96
CA ASP A 139 9.71 -12.76 -3.13
C ASP A 139 9.22 -11.40 -3.64
N LEU A 140 8.93 -10.45 -2.72
CA LEU A 140 8.68 -9.07 -3.06
C LEU A 140 9.89 -8.45 -3.78
N GLN A 141 11.09 -8.56 -3.20
CA GLN A 141 12.33 -8.01 -3.76
C GLN A 141 12.62 -8.56 -5.17
N GLN A 142 12.38 -9.86 -5.40
CA GLN A 142 12.53 -10.48 -6.72
C GLN A 142 11.53 -9.90 -7.73
N THR A 143 10.28 -9.74 -7.33
CA THR A 143 9.25 -9.14 -8.18
C THR A 143 9.58 -7.69 -8.51
N LEU A 144 10.02 -6.90 -7.52
CA LEU A 144 10.44 -5.52 -7.70
C LEU A 144 11.66 -5.41 -8.62
N ALA A 145 12.65 -6.29 -8.48
CA ALA A 145 13.81 -6.31 -9.38
C ALA A 145 13.39 -6.55 -10.84
N THR A 146 12.43 -7.45 -11.08
CA THR A 146 11.84 -7.67 -12.41
C THR A 146 11.12 -6.42 -12.91
N ALA A 147 10.32 -5.76 -12.06
CA ALA A 147 9.60 -4.54 -12.41
C ALA A 147 10.53 -3.36 -12.71
N ILE A 148 11.64 -3.21 -11.97
CA ILE A 148 12.68 -2.20 -12.23
C ILE A 148 13.33 -2.44 -13.59
N SER A 149 13.70 -3.69 -13.90
CA SER A 149 14.26 -4.06 -15.19
C SER A 149 13.30 -3.73 -16.34
N ALA A 150 12.02 -4.11 -16.21
CA ALA A 150 11.00 -3.84 -17.21
C ALA A 150 10.76 -2.33 -17.40
N ALA A 151 10.69 -1.55 -16.29
CA ALA A 151 10.49 -0.11 -16.34
C ALA A 151 11.62 0.61 -17.09
N ARG A 152 12.87 0.18 -16.87
CA ARG A 152 14.05 0.74 -17.55
C ARG A 152 14.15 0.31 -19.01
N GLN A 153 13.96 -0.98 -19.28
CA GLN A 153 14.06 -1.54 -20.63
C GLN A 153 13.02 -0.95 -21.58
N HIS A 154 11.80 -0.73 -21.12
CA HIS A 154 10.68 -0.29 -21.93
C HIS A 154 10.35 1.21 -21.76
N ALA A 155 11.08 1.93 -20.91
CA ALA A 155 10.81 3.33 -20.55
C ALA A 155 9.31 3.56 -20.23
N SER A 156 8.76 2.71 -19.34
CA SER A 156 7.33 2.67 -19.03
C SER A 156 7.08 2.69 -17.53
N ILE A 157 5.88 3.11 -17.12
CA ILE A 157 5.37 2.87 -15.76
C ILE A 157 4.99 1.41 -15.66
N VAL A 158 5.51 0.72 -14.63
CA VAL A 158 5.20 -0.67 -14.32
C VAL A 158 4.40 -0.74 -13.04
N THR A 159 3.31 -1.50 -13.01
CA THR A 159 2.57 -1.83 -11.80
C THR A 159 2.75 -3.30 -11.43
N ILE A 160 2.55 -3.64 -10.15
CA ILE A 160 2.54 -5.03 -9.68
C ILE A 160 1.12 -5.58 -9.77
N ALA A 161 0.99 -6.72 -10.41
CA ALA A 161 -0.26 -7.38 -10.73
C ALA A 161 -0.44 -8.65 -9.88
N ILE A 162 -1.54 -8.73 -9.13
CA ILE A 162 -1.88 -9.87 -8.27
C ILE A 162 -2.89 -10.76 -8.98
N THR A 163 -2.67 -12.07 -8.95
CA THR A 163 -3.66 -13.03 -9.46
C THR A 163 -4.90 -13.02 -8.57
N PRO A 164 -6.09 -12.69 -9.10
CA PRO A 164 -7.30 -12.66 -8.31
C PRO A 164 -7.80 -14.07 -7.97
N ASP A 165 -8.21 -14.29 -6.74
CA ASP A 165 -8.79 -15.55 -6.23
C ASP A 165 -10.30 -15.43 -5.95
N TRP A 166 -10.85 -14.21 -5.94
CA TRP A 166 -12.27 -13.92 -5.79
C TRP A 166 -12.67 -12.62 -6.49
N PRO A 167 -13.98 -12.40 -6.81
CA PRO A 167 -14.43 -11.21 -7.56
C PRO A 167 -14.54 -9.97 -6.65
N CYS A 168 -13.41 -9.41 -6.21
CA CYS A 168 -13.34 -8.26 -5.32
C CYS A 168 -13.77 -6.97 -6.02
N PRO A 169 -14.85 -6.30 -5.60
CA PRO A 169 -15.24 -5.00 -6.17
C PRO A 169 -14.42 -3.83 -5.59
N GLY A 170 -13.60 -4.09 -4.57
CA GLY A 170 -12.81 -3.06 -3.88
C GLY A 170 -11.49 -2.73 -4.54
N PHE A 171 -11.02 -3.55 -5.50
CA PHE A 171 -9.72 -3.41 -6.16
C PHE A 171 -9.84 -2.87 -7.58
N GLY A 172 -8.77 -2.26 -8.06
CA GLY A 172 -8.55 -2.00 -9.47
C GLY A 172 -8.16 -3.28 -10.21
N TYR A 173 -8.63 -3.45 -11.44
CA TYR A 173 -8.32 -4.59 -12.30
C TYR A 173 -7.54 -4.15 -13.53
N LEU A 174 -6.52 -4.93 -13.86
CA LEU A 174 -5.65 -4.78 -15.03
C LEU A 174 -6.04 -5.84 -16.07
N GLU A 175 -6.51 -5.45 -17.24
CA GLU A 175 -6.62 -6.35 -18.38
C GLU A 175 -5.25 -6.47 -19.04
N LEU A 176 -4.66 -7.67 -19.01
CA LEU A 176 -3.31 -7.91 -19.51
C LEU A 176 -3.33 -8.45 -20.95
N GLY A 177 -2.38 -7.96 -21.76
CA GLY A 177 -2.06 -8.50 -23.06
C GLY A 177 -1.10 -9.69 -22.99
N ALA A 178 -0.62 -10.15 -24.13
CA ALA A 178 0.43 -11.17 -24.20
C ALA A 178 1.76 -10.61 -23.64
N PRO A 179 2.55 -11.43 -22.93
CA PRO A 179 3.81 -10.96 -22.36
C PRO A 179 4.80 -10.51 -23.46
N LEU A 180 5.53 -9.42 -23.21
CA LEU A 180 6.50 -8.87 -24.14
C LEU A 180 7.78 -9.70 -24.21
N ASP A 181 8.28 -10.12 -23.05
CA ASP A 181 9.58 -10.84 -22.91
C ASP A 181 9.47 -12.00 -21.89
N GLY A 182 8.26 -12.47 -21.61
CA GLY A 182 7.96 -13.52 -20.64
C GLY A 182 7.84 -13.03 -19.20
N THR A 183 8.11 -11.74 -18.89
CA THR A 183 8.09 -11.19 -17.52
C THR A 183 7.22 -9.96 -17.38
N ALA A 184 7.11 -9.11 -18.41
CA ALA A 184 6.32 -7.90 -18.44
C ALA A 184 5.13 -8.03 -19.40
N PHE A 185 3.96 -7.57 -18.96
CA PHE A 185 2.70 -7.65 -19.68
C PHE A 185 2.21 -6.23 -20.02
N PRO A 186 1.79 -5.94 -21.25
CA PRO A 186 1.09 -4.69 -21.55
C PRO A 186 -0.24 -4.64 -20.77
N VAL A 187 -0.52 -3.51 -20.13
CA VAL A 187 -1.83 -3.21 -19.56
C VAL A 187 -2.70 -2.68 -20.69
N LEU A 188 -3.61 -3.50 -21.19
CA LEU A 188 -4.54 -3.14 -22.26
C LEU A 188 -5.59 -2.15 -21.76
N LYS A 189 -6.05 -2.35 -20.52
CA LYS A 189 -7.03 -1.48 -19.88
C LYS A 189 -6.96 -1.59 -18.36
N PHE A 190 -7.16 -0.46 -17.71
CA PHE A 190 -7.30 -0.36 -16.26
C PHE A 190 -8.78 -0.16 -15.92
N HIS A 191 -9.28 -0.85 -14.89
CA HIS A 191 -10.67 -0.78 -14.43
C HIS A 191 -10.71 -0.57 -12.93
N GLU A 192 -10.98 0.63 -12.49
CA GLU A 192 -11.03 0.93 -11.05
C GLU A 192 -12.38 0.52 -10.46
N LYS A 193 -12.34 -0.32 -9.42
CA LYS A 193 -13.48 -0.73 -8.59
C LYS A 193 -14.72 -1.12 -9.40
N PRO A 194 -14.69 -2.24 -10.15
CA PRO A 194 -15.80 -2.69 -10.96
C PRO A 194 -16.99 -3.13 -10.10
N SER A 195 -18.15 -3.28 -10.72
CA SER A 195 -19.28 -3.96 -10.08
C SER A 195 -18.98 -5.45 -9.84
N VAL A 196 -19.64 -6.09 -8.85
CA VAL A 196 -19.46 -7.53 -8.59
C VAL A 196 -19.71 -8.39 -9.84
N PRO A 197 -20.75 -8.17 -10.66
CA PRO A 197 -20.92 -8.91 -11.93
C PRO A 197 -19.72 -8.75 -12.88
N ALA A 198 -19.19 -7.53 -13.04
CA ALA A 198 -18.03 -7.30 -13.90
C ALA A 198 -16.76 -7.98 -13.32
N ALA A 199 -16.53 -7.90 -12.02
CA ALA A 199 -15.41 -8.59 -11.36
C ALA A 199 -15.49 -10.12 -11.54
N THR A 200 -16.70 -10.69 -11.49
CA THR A 200 -16.93 -12.12 -11.74
C THR A 200 -16.59 -12.49 -13.20
N GLU A 201 -16.99 -11.66 -14.17
CA GLU A 201 -16.61 -11.86 -15.57
C GLU A 201 -15.09 -11.79 -15.77
N TYR A 202 -14.42 -10.84 -15.11
CA TYR A 202 -12.95 -10.68 -15.19
C TYR A 202 -12.19 -11.93 -14.70
N LEU A 203 -12.66 -12.55 -13.60
CA LEU A 203 -12.11 -13.81 -13.13
C LEU A 203 -12.27 -14.92 -14.17
N GLN A 204 -13.44 -15.05 -14.77
CA GLN A 204 -13.72 -16.09 -15.77
C GLN A 204 -12.86 -15.95 -17.04
N ARG A 205 -12.57 -14.72 -17.45
CA ARG A 205 -11.71 -14.44 -18.61
C ARG A 205 -10.25 -14.80 -18.40
N GLY A 206 -9.75 -14.81 -17.17
CA GLY A 206 -8.42 -15.29 -16.80
C GLY A 206 -7.25 -14.35 -17.14
N ASN A 207 -7.46 -13.32 -17.97
CA ASN A 207 -6.44 -12.33 -18.35
C ASN A 207 -6.48 -11.05 -17.50
N PHE A 208 -7.25 -11.04 -16.42
CA PHE A 208 -7.30 -9.93 -15.48
C PHE A 208 -6.47 -10.19 -14.23
N ARG A 209 -5.90 -9.13 -13.68
CA ARG A 209 -5.16 -9.14 -12.41
C ARG A 209 -5.62 -7.96 -11.56
N TRP A 210 -5.51 -8.10 -10.22
CA TRP A 210 -5.66 -6.94 -9.34
C TRP A 210 -4.46 -6.04 -9.41
N ASN A 211 -4.68 -4.74 -9.36
CA ASN A 211 -3.63 -3.75 -9.16
C ASN A 211 -3.23 -3.72 -7.67
N ALA A 212 -1.97 -4.02 -7.37
CA ALA A 212 -1.46 -3.98 -5.99
C ALA A 212 -1.24 -2.56 -5.45
N GLY A 213 -1.42 -1.51 -6.27
CA GLY A 213 -1.10 -0.14 -5.88
C GLY A 213 0.40 0.11 -5.67
N MET A 214 1.25 -0.77 -6.19
CA MET A 214 2.71 -0.63 -6.20
C MET A 214 3.16 -0.29 -7.61
N PHE A 215 4.05 0.69 -7.74
CA PHE A 215 4.48 1.19 -9.05
C PHE A 215 5.98 1.34 -9.13
N VAL A 216 6.52 1.16 -10.32
CA VAL A 216 7.92 1.45 -10.64
C VAL A 216 7.95 2.39 -11.85
N TRP A 217 8.65 3.50 -11.72
CA TRP A 217 8.84 4.47 -12.79
C TRP A 217 10.14 5.25 -12.62
N SER A 218 10.72 5.75 -13.72
CA SER A 218 11.76 6.77 -13.66
C SER A 218 11.16 8.17 -13.73
N VAL A 219 11.86 9.16 -13.18
CA VAL A 219 11.41 10.57 -13.22
C VAL A 219 11.08 11.02 -14.65
N PRO A 220 11.91 10.78 -15.68
CA PRO A 220 11.58 11.16 -17.04
C PRO A 220 10.30 10.50 -17.58
N VAL A 221 10.08 9.21 -17.26
CA VAL A 221 8.90 8.47 -17.69
C VAL A 221 7.64 9.01 -17.02
N LEU A 222 7.71 9.33 -15.72
CA LEU A 222 6.57 9.92 -15.03
C LEU A 222 6.26 11.34 -15.55
N VAL A 223 7.27 12.14 -15.82
CA VAL A 223 7.10 13.49 -16.44
C VAL A 223 6.37 13.38 -17.79
N ASP A 224 6.80 12.47 -18.67
CA ASP A 224 6.12 12.22 -19.96
C ASP A 224 4.66 11.74 -19.77
N ALA A 225 4.44 10.85 -18.81
CA ALA A 225 3.09 10.37 -18.47
C ALA A 225 2.19 11.51 -17.97
N LEU A 226 2.67 12.32 -17.01
CA LEU A 226 1.92 13.45 -16.46
C LEU A 226 1.63 14.52 -17.52
N GLN A 227 2.55 14.77 -18.45
CA GLN A 227 2.34 15.70 -19.54
C GLN A 227 1.12 15.30 -20.40
N LYS A 228 0.91 14.02 -20.60
CA LYS A 228 -0.19 13.47 -21.41
C LYS A 228 -1.51 13.33 -20.65
N THR A 229 -1.44 13.06 -19.35
CA THR A 229 -2.61 12.61 -18.55
C THR A 229 -3.06 13.61 -17.49
N ALA A 230 -2.13 14.38 -16.90
CA ALA A 230 -2.37 15.26 -15.76
C ALA A 230 -1.43 16.48 -15.72
N PRO A 231 -1.54 17.44 -16.68
CA PRO A 231 -0.61 18.59 -16.81
C PRO A 231 -0.49 19.46 -15.55
N GLU A 232 -1.55 19.53 -14.72
CA GLU A 232 -1.52 20.28 -13.45
C GLU A 232 -0.59 19.63 -12.42
N LEU A 233 -0.53 18.29 -12.40
CA LEU A 233 0.41 17.55 -11.56
C LEU A 233 1.83 17.65 -12.07
N LEU A 234 2.03 17.70 -13.39
CA LEU A 234 3.35 17.98 -13.97
C LEU A 234 3.84 19.36 -13.53
N LYS A 235 3.00 20.39 -13.68
CA LYS A 235 3.36 21.74 -13.23
C LYS A 235 3.76 21.78 -11.76
N PHE A 236 3.01 21.09 -10.90
CA PHE A 236 3.32 20.98 -9.46
C PHE A 236 4.70 20.32 -9.25
N LEU A 237 5.00 19.22 -9.93
CA LEU A 237 6.28 18.53 -9.89
C LEU A 237 7.43 19.47 -10.32
N GLU A 238 7.26 20.21 -11.43
CA GLU A 238 8.25 21.16 -11.92
C GLU A 238 8.48 22.32 -10.95
N ASP A 239 7.41 22.88 -10.38
CA ASP A 239 7.50 23.94 -9.38
C ASP A 239 8.28 23.45 -8.13
N ILE A 240 8.08 22.18 -7.68
CA ILE A 240 8.88 21.55 -6.60
C ILE A 240 10.37 21.48 -6.98
N ARG A 241 10.66 21.08 -8.21
CA ARG A 241 12.04 20.96 -8.69
C ARG A 241 12.80 22.28 -8.61
N LEU A 242 12.09 23.40 -8.80
CA LEU A 242 12.67 24.74 -8.91
C LEU A 242 12.64 25.54 -7.60
N THR A 243 11.85 25.12 -6.58
CA THR A 243 11.73 25.91 -5.34
C THR A 243 12.97 25.78 -4.45
N ASP A 244 13.40 26.89 -3.83
CA ASP A 244 14.47 26.87 -2.82
C ASP A 244 13.99 26.42 -1.45
N ASP A 245 12.73 26.75 -1.11
CA ASP A 245 12.07 26.37 0.15
C ASP A 245 10.86 25.48 -0.10
N LEU A 246 11.08 24.16 -0.02
CA LEU A 246 10.04 23.16 -0.22
C LEU A 246 8.92 23.29 0.81
N HIS A 247 9.27 23.57 2.08
CA HIS A 247 8.27 23.65 3.14
C HIS A 247 7.31 24.82 2.90
N ALA A 248 7.82 26.04 2.71
CA ALA A 248 6.99 27.22 2.41
C ALA A 248 6.18 27.04 1.12
N PHE A 249 6.77 26.42 0.10
CA PHE A 249 6.08 26.10 -1.14
C PHE A 249 4.87 25.17 -0.91
N LEU A 250 5.06 24.08 -0.18
CA LEU A 250 3.98 23.12 0.10
C LEU A 250 2.85 23.77 0.92
N GLN A 251 3.17 24.58 1.94
CA GLN A 251 2.15 25.29 2.73
C GLN A 251 1.25 26.19 1.89
N THR A 252 1.78 26.77 0.82
CA THR A 252 1.04 27.74 -0.01
C THR A 252 0.36 27.10 -1.22
N ARG A 253 0.96 26.04 -1.81
CA ARG A 253 0.55 25.50 -3.11
C ARG A 253 -0.16 24.16 -3.04
N PHE A 254 0.10 23.34 -2.01
CA PHE A 254 -0.43 21.97 -1.94
C PHE A 254 -1.96 21.91 -1.92
N ALA A 255 -2.63 22.91 -1.34
CA ALA A 255 -4.09 23.00 -1.31
C ALA A 255 -4.74 23.11 -2.71
N SER A 256 -4.01 23.64 -3.70
CA SER A 256 -4.50 23.79 -5.07
C SER A 256 -4.24 22.56 -5.96
N VAL A 257 -3.46 21.57 -5.50
CA VAL A 257 -3.19 20.34 -6.24
C VAL A 257 -4.47 19.50 -6.35
N PRO A 258 -4.79 18.91 -7.50
CA PRO A 258 -5.96 18.03 -7.65
C PRO A 258 -5.99 16.91 -6.60
N LYS A 259 -7.17 16.68 -6.02
CA LYS A 259 -7.41 15.55 -5.12
C LYS A 259 -7.94 14.37 -5.93
N ILE A 260 -7.04 13.53 -6.39
CA ILE A 260 -7.34 12.39 -7.27
C ILE A 260 -6.32 11.26 -7.03
N SER A 261 -6.72 10.00 -7.19
CA SER A 261 -5.79 8.88 -7.14
C SER A 261 -4.88 8.84 -8.38
N PHE A 262 -3.71 8.24 -8.24
CA PHE A 262 -2.79 8.01 -9.35
C PHE A 262 -3.41 7.11 -10.43
N ASP A 263 -4.23 6.17 -10.00
CA ASP A 263 -4.95 5.27 -10.87
C ASP A 263 -5.85 6.03 -11.84
N TYR A 264 -6.70 6.92 -11.35
CA TYR A 264 -7.59 7.76 -12.17
C TYR A 264 -6.84 8.87 -12.94
N ALA A 265 -5.83 9.46 -12.31
CA ALA A 265 -5.12 10.57 -12.94
C ALA A 265 -4.22 10.12 -14.11
N VAL A 266 -3.58 8.95 -13.96
CA VAL A 266 -2.53 8.47 -14.86
C VAL A 266 -2.86 7.09 -15.44
N MET A 267 -3.04 6.05 -14.59
CA MET A 267 -3.04 4.66 -15.05
C MET A 267 -4.20 4.33 -16.01
N GLU A 268 -5.39 4.84 -15.75
CA GLU A 268 -6.55 4.65 -16.66
C GLU A 268 -6.38 5.31 -18.04
N LYS A 269 -5.53 6.35 -18.14
CA LYS A 269 -5.35 7.16 -19.33
C LYS A 269 -4.07 6.82 -20.10
N LEU A 270 -3.16 6.07 -19.47
CA LEU A 270 -1.84 5.79 -20.02
C LEU A 270 -1.88 4.54 -20.92
N PRO A 271 -1.64 4.66 -22.25
CA PRO A 271 -1.83 3.55 -23.20
C PRO A 271 -0.70 2.52 -23.17
N ASN A 272 0.43 2.83 -22.53
CA ASN A 272 1.64 2.01 -22.57
C ASN A 272 2.16 1.61 -21.17
N ALA A 273 1.27 1.54 -20.18
CA ALA A 273 1.62 0.98 -18.88
C ALA A 273 1.91 -0.53 -19.00
N LEU A 274 2.83 -1.01 -18.18
CA LEU A 274 3.17 -2.42 -18.07
C LEU A 274 2.79 -2.95 -16.70
N ALA A 275 2.65 -4.26 -16.60
CA ALA A 275 2.47 -4.98 -15.35
C ALA A 275 3.49 -6.11 -15.22
N VAL A 276 3.91 -6.40 -13.99
CA VAL A 276 4.67 -7.59 -13.61
C VAL A 276 3.87 -8.38 -12.61
N GLU A 277 3.68 -9.68 -12.85
CA GLU A 277 2.92 -10.53 -11.94
C GLU A 277 3.69 -10.77 -10.64
N ALA A 278 3.00 -10.61 -9.52
CA ALA A 278 3.54 -10.88 -8.20
C ALA A 278 3.80 -12.39 -8.02
N LYS A 279 4.94 -12.71 -7.40
CA LYS A 279 5.31 -14.06 -6.99
C LYS A 279 5.29 -14.22 -5.47
N PHE A 280 4.51 -13.38 -4.78
CA PHE A 280 4.40 -13.34 -3.33
C PHE A 280 2.94 -13.31 -2.90
N GLU A 281 2.69 -13.75 -1.67
CA GLU A 281 1.39 -13.59 -1.02
C GLU A 281 1.16 -12.11 -0.66
N TRP A 282 -0.06 -11.62 -0.94
CA TRP A 282 -0.40 -10.23 -0.78
C TRP A 282 -1.82 -10.05 -0.24
N ASP A 283 -1.99 -9.12 0.67
CA ASP A 283 -3.29 -8.61 1.11
C ASP A 283 -3.17 -7.12 1.41
N ASP A 284 -4.10 -6.31 0.93
CA ASP A 284 -4.15 -4.88 1.23
C ASP A 284 -4.65 -4.61 2.66
N LEU A 285 -5.08 -5.66 3.38
CA LEU A 285 -5.70 -5.57 4.70
C LEU A 285 -6.81 -4.52 4.73
N GLY A 286 -7.84 -4.70 3.90
CA GLY A 286 -8.94 -3.75 3.75
C GLY A 286 -9.72 -3.49 5.04
N GLY A 287 -9.68 -4.40 6.03
CA GLY A 287 -10.35 -4.29 7.33
C GLY A 287 -10.24 -5.58 8.15
N TRP A 288 -11.00 -5.68 9.23
CA TRP A 288 -11.00 -6.84 10.12
C TRP A 288 -11.26 -8.17 9.42
N PRO A 289 -12.19 -8.28 8.43
CA PRO A 289 -12.40 -9.54 7.72
C PRO A 289 -11.14 -10.07 6.99
N ALA A 290 -10.34 -9.17 6.43
CA ALA A 290 -9.08 -9.51 5.80
C ALA A 290 -8.02 -9.91 6.83
N ALA A 291 -7.84 -9.14 7.91
CA ALA A 291 -6.88 -9.44 8.97
C ALA A 291 -7.19 -10.77 9.68
N GLY A 292 -8.46 -11.11 9.84
CA GLY A 292 -8.89 -12.35 10.47
C GLY A 292 -8.36 -13.63 9.81
N LYS A 293 -7.97 -13.57 8.52
CA LYS A 293 -7.37 -14.71 7.80
C LYS A 293 -5.99 -15.10 8.38
N TYR A 294 -5.30 -14.15 8.99
CA TYR A 294 -3.92 -14.30 9.47
C TYR A 294 -3.82 -14.55 10.98
N PHE A 295 -4.93 -14.53 11.71
CA PHE A 295 -4.95 -14.91 13.12
C PHE A 295 -5.08 -16.44 13.28
N PRO A 296 -4.55 -17.00 14.40
CA PRO A 296 -4.82 -18.38 14.76
C PRO A 296 -6.32 -18.66 14.80
N GLN A 297 -6.73 -19.84 14.31
CA GLN A 297 -8.13 -20.24 14.21
C GLN A 297 -8.39 -21.53 14.98
N ASP A 298 -9.58 -21.64 15.59
CA ASP A 298 -10.09 -22.90 16.16
C ASP A 298 -10.78 -23.77 15.07
N ALA A 299 -11.25 -24.96 15.48
CA ALA A 299 -11.95 -25.90 14.60
C ALA A 299 -13.28 -25.36 14.04
N HIS A 300 -13.82 -24.31 14.63
CA HIS A 300 -15.07 -23.66 14.22
C HIS A 300 -14.83 -22.35 13.48
N GLN A 301 -13.58 -22.11 13.01
CA GLN A 301 -13.17 -20.91 12.28
C GLN A 301 -13.30 -19.60 13.07
N ASN A 302 -13.31 -19.67 14.41
CA ASN A 302 -13.15 -18.47 15.21
C ASN A 302 -11.66 -18.10 15.20
N ALA A 303 -11.35 -16.89 14.74
CA ALA A 303 -9.99 -16.38 14.58
C ALA A 303 -9.70 -15.30 15.63
N GLY A 304 -8.49 -15.26 16.18
CA GLY A 304 -8.15 -14.18 17.11
C GLY A 304 -6.71 -14.17 17.59
N ASN A 305 -6.33 -13.07 18.22
CA ASN A 305 -5.02 -12.87 18.85
C ASN A 305 -5.02 -13.17 20.36
N THR A 306 -6.13 -13.65 20.91
CA THR A 306 -6.35 -13.93 22.34
C THR A 306 -6.92 -15.33 22.54
N PHE A 307 -7.02 -15.78 23.81
CA PHE A 307 -7.63 -17.07 24.13
C PHE A 307 -9.14 -17.02 23.95
N ILE A 308 -9.66 -17.84 23.02
CA ILE A 308 -11.09 -17.95 22.70
C ILE A 308 -11.61 -19.28 23.23
N GLN A 309 -12.66 -19.25 24.06
CA GLN A 309 -13.46 -20.40 24.41
C GLN A 309 -14.83 -20.28 23.73
N SER A 310 -15.18 -21.25 22.89
CA SER A 310 -16.43 -21.23 22.11
C SER A 310 -17.34 -22.39 22.42
N LEU A 311 -18.63 -22.12 22.47
CA LEU A 311 -19.72 -23.10 22.53
C LEU A 311 -20.85 -22.64 21.60
N ASP A 312 -21.19 -23.49 20.61
CA ASP A 312 -22.15 -23.15 19.54
C ASP A 312 -21.85 -21.79 18.87
N ALA A 313 -20.56 -21.54 18.60
CA ALA A 313 -20.09 -20.28 18.01
C ALA A 313 -19.07 -20.53 16.89
N SER A 314 -19.22 -19.84 15.74
CA SER A 314 -18.41 -20.08 14.55
C SER A 314 -18.13 -18.81 13.73
N GLY A 315 -17.01 -18.80 13.01
CA GLY A 315 -16.68 -17.77 12.04
C GLY A 315 -16.42 -16.37 12.63
N ASN A 316 -16.20 -16.26 13.94
CA ASN A 316 -16.00 -14.99 14.62
C ASN A 316 -14.54 -14.53 14.51
N ILE A 317 -14.32 -13.23 14.49
CA ILE A 317 -13.00 -12.59 14.55
C ILE A 317 -12.92 -11.84 15.88
N VAL A 318 -11.96 -12.21 16.73
CA VAL A 318 -11.75 -11.63 18.05
C VAL A 318 -10.37 -11.02 18.14
N PHE A 319 -10.31 -9.75 18.43
CA PHE A 319 -9.06 -9.05 18.70
C PHE A 319 -9.11 -8.35 20.05
N SER A 320 -8.10 -8.57 20.89
CA SER A 320 -7.91 -7.83 22.12
C SER A 320 -6.58 -7.08 22.12
N HIS A 321 -6.58 -5.85 22.60
CA HIS A 321 -5.34 -5.11 22.87
C HIS A 321 -4.48 -5.80 23.93
N ASP A 322 -5.12 -6.50 24.86
CA ASP A 322 -4.46 -7.42 25.81
C ASP A 322 -4.61 -8.86 25.32
N PRO A 323 -3.57 -9.50 24.76
CA PRO A 323 -3.64 -10.89 24.30
C PRO A 323 -3.86 -11.90 25.41
N SER A 324 -3.69 -11.55 26.68
CA SER A 324 -3.98 -12.41 27.82
C SER A 324 -5.47 -12.45 28.21
N GLN A 325 -6.28 -11.57 27.62
CA GLN A 325 -7.72 -11.53 27.89
C GLN A 325 -8.40 -12.81 27.44
N HIS A 326 -9.20 -13.41 28.33
CA HIS A 326 -10.06 -14.54 27.98
C HIS A 326 -11.37 -14.03 27.36
N VAL A 327 -11.75 -14.58 26.21
CA VAL A 327 -13.01 -14.28 25.53
C VAL A 327 -13.83 -15.55 25.39
N SER A 328 -15.07 -15.55 25.93
CA SER A 328 -16.02 -16.66 25.78
C SER A 328 -17.11 -16.30 24.76
N LEU A 329 -17.30 -17.17 23.79
CA LEU A 329 -18.33 -17.05 22.75
C LEU A 329 -19.38 -18.12 22.93
N LEU A 330 -20.65 -17.74 23.10
CA LEU A 330 -21.77 -18.65 23.30
C LEU A 330 -22.91 -18.35 22.32
N GLY A 331 -23.18 -19.27 21.40
CA GLY A 331 -24.33 -19.19 20.50
C GLY A 331 -24.25 -18.02 19.51
N VAL A 332 -23.06 -17.63 19.08
CA VAL A 332 -22.84 -16.46 18.18
C VAL A 332 -22.03 -16.86 16.95
N GLU A 333 -22.35 -16.25 15.82
CA GLU A 333 -21.71 -16.55 14.55
C GLU A 333 -21.37 -15.28 13.76
N ASN A 334 -20.28 -15.35 13.01
CA ASN A 334 -19.87 -14.33 12.02
C ASN A 334 -19.82 -12.90 12.61
N LEU A 335 -19.27 -12.75 13.81
CA LEU A 335 -19.05 -11.45 14.44
C LEU A 335 -17.58 -11.00 14.30
N ILE A 336 -17.40 -9.70 14.31
CA ILE A 336 -16.14 -9.01 14.59
C ILE A 336 -16.26 -8.43 15.99
N ILE A 337 -15.37 -8.82 16.88
CA ILE A 337 -15.31 -8.40 18.29
C ILE A 337 -13.90 -7.84 18.53
N VAL A 338 -13.81 -6.54 18.80
CA VAL A 338 -12.51 -5.87 18.99
C VAL A 338 -12.53 -5.05 20.26
N ASN A 339 -11.66 -5.40 21.21
CA ASN A 339 -11.50 -4.68 22.47
C ASN A 339 -10.15 -3.97 22.54
N THR A 340 -10.16 -2.64 22.73
CA THR A 340 -8.96 -1.80 22.89
C THR A 340 -8.81 -1.23 24.30
N GLY A 341 -9.67 -1.64 25.24
CA GLY A 341 -9.69 -1.16 26.62
C GLY A 341 -10.51 0.12 26.79
N ASP A 342 -10.37 1.07 25.87
CA ASP A 342 -11.16 2.32 25.83
C ASP A 342 -12.41 2.21 24.95
N ALA A 343 -12.45 1.22 24.05
CA ALA A 343 -13.58 0.98 23.18
C ALA A 343 -13.76 -0.51 22.86
N LEU A 344 -15.01 -0.94 22.71
CA LEU A 344 -15.39 -2.27 22.29
C LEU A 344 -16.26 -2.19 21.03
N LEU A 345 -15.83 -2.86 19.98
CA LEU A 345 -16.61 -3.08 18.77
C LEU A 345 -17.24 -4.47 18.81
N VAL A 346 -18.51 -4.55 18.49
CA VAL A 346 -19.20 -5.79 18.13
C VAL A 346 -20.03 -5.51 16.88
N CYS A 347 -19.69 -6.15 15.76
CA CYS A 347 -20.47 -6.01 14.53
C CYS A 347 -20.54 -7.33 13.74
N ALA A 348 -21.55 -7.48 12.89
CA ALA A 348 -21.61 -8.58 11.94
C ALA A 348 -20.44 -8.49 10.94
N ARG A 349 -19.80 -9.62 10.64
CA ARG A 349 -18.61 -9.69 9.77
C ARG A 349 -18.85 -9.08 8.40
N GLU A 350 -20.02 -9.26 7.83
CA GLU A 350 -20.45 -8.70 6.55
C GLU A 350 -20.61 -7.17 6.56
N GLN A 351 -20.73 -6.55 7.74
CA GLN A 351 -20.85 -5.11 7.94
C GLN A 351 -19.50 -4.41 8.17
N GLY A 352 -18.39 -5.15 8.17
CA GLY A 352 -17.05 -4.62 8.45
C GLY A 352 -16.62 -3.46 7.54
N GLU A 353 -17.07 -3.45 6.28
CA GLU A 353 -16.80 -2.34 5.34
C GLU A 353 -17.48 -1.02 5.73
N ARG A 354 -18.57 -1.09 6.51
CA ARG A 354 -19.34 0.07 6.94
C ARG A 354 -18.81 0.73 8.22
N LEU A 355 -17.77 0.19 8.83
CA LEU A 355 -17.20 0.76 10.06
C LEU A 355 -16.85 2.26 9.93
N LYS A 356 -16.44 2.72 8.75
CA LYS A 356 -16.21 4.14 8.48
C LYS A 356 -17.43 5.04 8.74
N GLU A 357 -18.66 4.51 8.59
CA GLU A 357 -19.89 5.27 8.82
C GLU A 357 -20.10 5.54 10.32
N ILE A 358 -19.81 4.55 11.15
CA ILE A 358 -19.85 4.70 12.61
C ILE A 358 -18.74 5.64 13.09
N VAL A 359 -17.51 5.46 12.59
CA VAL A 359 -16.35 6.29 12.97
C VAL A 359 -16.64 7.77 12.73
N ALA A 360 -17.26 8.11 11.59
CA ALA A 360 -17.62 9.49 11.26
C ALA A 360 -18.59 10.16 12.27
N SER A 361 -19.34 9.36 13.03
CA SER A 361 -20.32 9.83 14.03
C SER A 361 -19.79 9.84 15.47
N LEU A 362 -18.58 9.29 15.70
CA LEU A 362 -18.00 9.20 17.04
C LEU A 362 -17.47 10.55 17.53
N PRO A 363 -17.36 10.74 18.86
CA PRO A 363 -16.60 11.82 19.44
C PRO A 363 -15.15 11.85 18.92
N GLU A 364 -14.57 13.04 18.80
CA GLU A 364 -13.24 13.24 18.18
C GLU A 364 -12.13 12.37 18.82
N HIS A 365 -12.17 12.20 20.16
CA HIS A 365 -11.18 11.38 20.88
C HIS A 365 -11.26 9.87 20.57
N LEU A 366 -12.35 9.42 19.95
CA LEU A 366 -12.54 8.03 19.51
C LEU A 366 -12.37 7.83 17.98
N GLN A 367 -12.19 8.92 17.23
CA GLN A 367 -12.00 8.87 15.78
C GLN A 367 -10.57 8.51 15.37
#